data_6b63702bb1483b78cf0782fc75a168f4
#
_entry.id   6b63702bb1483b78cf0782fc75a168f4
#
_cell.length_a   1.000
_cell.length_b   1.000
_cell.length_c   1.000
_cell.angle_alpha   90.00
_cell.angle_beta   90.00
_cell.angle_gamma   90.00
#
_symmetry.space_group_name_H-M   'P 1'
#
loop_
_entity.id
_entity.type
_entity.pdbx_description
1 polymer ?
#
loop_
_entity_poly.entity_id
_entity_poly.type
_entity_poly.pdbx_seq_one_letter_code
_entity_poly.pdbx_strand_id
1 'polypeptide(L)'
;MRVNRVVLAGLSFMLAGALTAQHGIAQGRRGGATSDETAQQPQGRRGGAAAGDTAQQGAPAAERRGPPPEEKTSVTHHTARIGGQQLAYTATAGTYVMKADDGTPLASVFYVAYTKDGVDDISKRPVAFSYNGGPGSASLFVHMGFGPRRPVLTPDGHGMPAPYSIVDNEDSFLYATDLVFIDAISTGYSRPAPGENPNQFHGLNEDAAAFSNFIRLYITRNSRWDSPKYLIGESYGTTRSGALSGAMEQRYQIYLNGIILVSAVLNFQTLRPAPGNDLPPVAFFPTYATTAWYHHLLSADMQKLTVEQIAQQAREFADGEYATALMKGDKLTGADYQKIVDRIAQFTGLSKEYIQETNLRINARRWFKELERSKRRTIGRLDSRFLGIDVDAAGEGPEYDASEASYEGAFVATFEDYLRRELKFETDAEMYVTGPVQPWNYPQNSYGDVSETLRSAMTHQTYLKVLVVAGYYDVACVFHGVEYTVDHMNLDPSLRKNISFTYYEAGHMLYIDEKAHGKLHKDVDNFINSSYTH
;
A
#
# COMPACT_ATOMS: atom_id res chain seq x y z
N MET A 1 44.62 12.23 51.46
CA MET A 1 45.15 11.00 52.11
C MET A 1 44.42 9.81 51.48
N ARG A 2 45.17 8.94 50.74
CA ARG A 2 44.99 7.50 50.41
C ARG A 2 43.61 7.03 49.94
N VAL A 3 43.40 6.77 48.66
CA VAL A 3 43.74 5.59 47.81
C VAL A 3 43.32 4.27 48.45
N ASN A 4 42.37 3.57 47.77
CA ASN A 4 42.57 2.16 47.44
C ASN A 4 41.63 1.71 46.26
N ARG A 5 42.31 1.22 45.22
CA ARG A 5 41.77 0.44 44.12
C ARG A 5 41.62 -1.02 44.58
N VAL A 6 40.60 -1.71 44.09
CA VAL A 6 40.64 -3.19 43.95
C VAL A 6 40.11 -3.56 42.55
N VAL A 7 41.00 -4.26 41.83
CA VAL A 7 40.83 -4.95 40.55
C VAL A 7 40.61 -6.43 40.84
N LEU A 8 39.74 -7.11 40.11
CA LEU A 8 39.85 -8.55 39.72
C LEU A 8 38.79 -8.83 38.65
N ALA A 9 39.18 -9.10 37.40
CA ALA A 9 39.50 -10.40 36.76
C ALA A 9 38.31 -11.35 36.77
N GLY A 10 37.63 -11.67 35.69
CA GLY A 10 38.00 -12.36 34.48
C GLY A 10 37.63 -13.83 34.56
N LEU A 11 36.68 -14.31 33.76
CA LEU A 11 36.66 -15.71 33.33
C LEU A 11 35.89 -15.87 32.00
N SER A 12 36.68 -16.17 30.98
CA SER A 12 36.18 -16.67 29.68
C SER A 12 35.83 -18.16 29.79
N PHE A 13 34.72 -18.56 29.20
CA PHE A 13 34.50 -19.97 28.82
C PHE A 13 34.21 -20.07 27.33
N MET A 14 35.19 -20.55 26.59
CA MET A 14 35.00 -21.17 25.26
C MET A 14 34.51 -22.61 25.45
N LEU A 15 33.52 -22.99 24.68
CA LEU A 15 33.35 -24.40 24.34
C LEU A 15 33.04 -24.52 22.84
N ALA A 16 33.98 -25.14 22.13
CA ALA A 16 33.80 -25.61 20.77
C ALA A 16 33.16 -27.03 20.81
N GLY A 17 32.32 -27.36 19.83
CA GLY A 17 31.78 -28.73 19.72
C GLY A 17 30.94 -28.96 18.48
N ALA A 18 31.64 -29.44 17.44
CA ALA A 18 31.27 -30.49 16.47
C ALA A 18 30.01 -30.37 15.58
N LEU A 19 30.31 -30.33 14.27
CA LEU A 19 29.42 -30.68 13.14
C LEU A 19 28.86 -32.11 13.26
N THR A 20 27.55 -32.23 13.01
CA THR A 20 26.98 -33.42 12.35
C THR A 20 25.93 -32.93 11.33
N ALA A 21 26.21 -33.24 10.09
CA ALA A 21 25.27 -33.07 8.98
C ALA A 21 24.17 -34.14 9.07
N GLN A 22 22.93 -33.73 9.08
CA GLN A 22 21.80 -34.61 8.72
C GLN A 22 20.91 -33.91 7.71
N HIS A 23 20.72 -34.57 6.58
CA HIS A 23 19.75 -34.26 5.53
C HIS A 23 18.34 -34.36 6.09
N GLY A 24 17.62 -33.23 6.10
CA GLY A 24 16.20 -33.16 6.44
C GLY A 24 15.48 -32.35 5.37
N ILE A 25 14.50 -32.98 4.81
CA ILE A 25 13.59 -32.55 3.76
C ILE A 25 13.00 -31.14 4.11
N ALA A 26 13.20 -30.18 3.23
CA ALA A 26 12.64 -28.85 3.35
C ALA A 26 11.12 -28.89 3.09
N GLN A 27 10.33 -28.79 4.15
CA GLN A 27 8.95 -28.32 4.04
C GLN A 27 8.99 -26.80 4.11
N GLY A 28 8.60 -26.15 3.01
CA GLY A 28 8.52 -24.70 2.91
C GLY A 28 7.46 -24.14 3.86
N ARG A 29 7.91 -23.46 4.90
CA ARG A 29 7.06 -22.56 5.68
C ARG A 29 7.00 -21.24 4.91
N ARG A 30 5.85 -20.94 4.34
CA ARG A 30 5.48 -19.59 3.89
C ARG A 30 5.28 -18.74 5.14
N GLY A 31 6.26 -17.91 5.45
CA GLY A 31 6.11 -16.85 6.42
C GLY A 31 5.70 -15.58 5.68
N GLY A 32 4.54 -15.02 5.99
CA GLY A 32 4.16 -13.69 5.56
C GLY A 32 5.20 -12.68 6.06
N ALA A 33 5.91 -12.04 5.14
CA ALA A 33 6.86 -11.00 5.46
C ALA A 33 6.09 -9.72 5.79
N THR A 34 5.87 -9.48 7.08
CA THR A 34 5.54 -8.14 7.55
C THR A 34 6.80 -7.28 7.37
N SER A 35 6.79 -6.37 6.42
CA SER A 35 7.86 -5.41 6.18
C SER A 35 7.91 -4.34 7.29
N ASP A 36 8.49 -4.68 8.43
CA ASP A 36 8.98 -3.74 9.41
C ASP A 36 10.52 -3.74 9.36
N GLU A 37 11.09 -3.01 8.42
CA GLU A 37 12.52 -2.71 8.42
C GLU A 37 12.82 -1.57 9.38
N THR A 38 13.26 -1.91 10.58
CA THR A 38 14.14 -1.05 11.37
C THR A 38 15.53 -1.15 10.77
N ALA A 39 15.93 -0.17 9.96
CA ALA A 39 17.29 -0.05 9.45
C ALA A 39 18.28 0.21 10.62
N GLN A 40 19.04 -0.82 11.01
CA GLN A 40 20.26 -0.65 11.78
C GLN A 40 21.40 -0.34 10.81
N GLN A 41 22.03 0.81 10.99
CA GLN A 41 23.26 1.21 10.28
C GLN A 41 24.46 0.36 10.74
N PRO A 42 25.33 -0.11 9.83
CA PRO A 42 26.65 -0.62 10.21
C PRO A 42 27.63 0.52 10.34
N GLN A 43 28.26 0.63 11.51
CA GLN A 43 29.40 1.51 11.75
C GLN A 43 30.62 1.05 10.97
N GLY A 44 31.24 1.96 10.21
CA GLY A 44 32.42 1.75 9.43
C GLY A 44 33.68 1.49 10.29
N ARG A 45 34.50 0.52 9.91
CA ARG A 45 35.89 0.39 10.30
C ARG A 45 36.79 0.68 9.10
N ARG A 46 37.63 1.71 9.24
CA ARG A 46 38.80 1.97 8.38
C ARG A 46 39.92 0.98 8.74
N GLY A 47 40.66 0.55 7.71
CA GLY A 47 42.00 0.00 7.95
C GLY A 47 42.56 -0.84 6.82
N GLY A 48 43.59 -0.32 6.14
CA GLY A 48 44.75 -1.07 5.72
C GLY A 48 44.85 -1.53 4.28
N ALA A 49 45.59 -0.80 3.47
CA ALA A 49 46.11 -1.21 2.16
C ALA A 49 47.21 -2.29 2.32
N ALA A 50 47.18 -3.32 1.47
CA ALA A 50 48.38 -4.07 1.09
C ALA A 50 48.26 -4.48 -0.39
N ALA A 51 49.32 -4.23 -1.12
CA ALA A 51 49.45 -4.42 -2.54
C ALA A 51 49.81 -5.88 -2.92
N GLY A 52 49.41 -6.27 -4.11
CA GLY A 52 50.13 -7.25 -4.94
C GLY A 52 49.47 -8.61 -5.09
N ASP A 53 48.73 -8.86 -6.18
CA ASP A 53 49.18 -9.84 -7.17
C ASP A 53 48.32 -9.75 -8.45
N THR A 54 48.99 -9.63 -9.55
CA THR A 54 48.40 -9.62 -10.90
C THR A 54 47.97 -11.02 -11.28
N ALA A 55 46.69 -11.33 -11.12
CA ALA A 55 46.07 -12.47 -11.78
C ALA A 55 45.32 -11.96 -13.02
N GLN A 56 45.62 -12.56 -14.16
CA GLN A 56 44.96 -12.33 -15.46
C GLN A 56 43.44 -12.33 -15.31
N GLN A 57 42.84 -11.19 -15.58
CA GLN A 57 41.40 -11.10 -15.76
C GLN A 57 41.01 -11.86 -17.04
N GLY A 58 40.50 -13.07 -16.88
CA GLY A 58 39.70 -13.72 -17.89
C GLY A 58 38.52 -12.81 -18.23
N ALA A 59 38.26 -12.62 -19.53
CA ALA A 59 37.09 -11.88 -20.02
C ALA A 59 35.85 -12.41 -19.30
N PRO A 60 34.92 -11.52 -18.85
CA PRO A 60 33.70 -11.96 -18.21
C PRO A 60 32.96 -12.92 -19.14
N ALA A 61 32.67 -14.12 -18.66
CA ALA A 61 31.83 -15.07 -19.37
C ALA A 61 30.53 -14.32 -19.70
N ALA A 62 30.20 -14.20 -20.97
CA ALA A 62 28.92 -13.64 -21.40
C ALA A 62 27.85 -14.47 -20.67
N GLU A 63 27.18 -13.88 -19.67
CA GLU A 63 26.05 -14.47 -19.00
C GLU A 63 25.07 -14.94 -20.08
N ARG A 64 24.73 -16.22 -20.07
CA ARG A 64 23.77 -16.78 -21.01
C ARG A 64 22.44 -16.15 -20.71
N ARG A 65 22.12 -15.05 -21.41
CA ARG A 65 20.76 -14.49 -21.39
C ARG A 65 19.83 -15.58 -21.91
N GLY A 66 18.78 -15.86 -21.18
CA GLY A 66 17.69 -16.71 -21.68
C GLY A 66 17.06 -16.11 -22.94
N PRO A 67 16.16 -16.82 -23.61
CA PRO A 67 15.45 -16.27 -24.76
C PRO A 67 14.71 -14.98 -24.33
N PRO A 68 14.62 -13.98 -25.23
CA PRO A 68 13.88 -12.76 -24.94
C PRO A 68 12.42 -13.10 -24.61
N PRO A 69 11.77 -12.34 -23.71
CA PRO A 69 10.38 -12.57 -23.39
C PRO A 69 9.49 -12.32 -24.61
N GLU A 70 8.50 -13.17 -24.82
CA GLU A 70 7.48 -13.02 -25.85
C GLU A 70 6.21 -12.42 -25.25
N GLU A 71 5.53 -11.57 -26.01
CA GLU A 71 4.23 -11.04 -25.61
C GLU A 71 3.15 -12.14 -25.76
N LYS A 72 2.33 -12.30 -24.74
CA LYS A 72 1.17 -13.20 -24.75
C LYS A 72 -0.10 -12.35 -24.67
N THR A 73 -1.15 -12.77 -25.32
CA THR A 73 -2.44 -12.07 -25.29
C THR A 73 -3.57 -13.08 -25.38
N SER A 74 -4.54 -12.96 -24.49
CA SER A 74 -5.82 -13.63 -24.53
C SER A 74 -6.93 -12.59 -24.55
N VAL A 75 -7.84 -12.67 -25.52
CA VAL A 75 -8.99 -11.77 -25.65
C VAL A 75 -10.27 -12.58 -25.52
N THR A 76 -11.13 -12.18 -24.61
CA THR A 76 -12.39 -12.88 -24.32
C THR A 76 -13.54 -11.87 -24.20
N HIS A 77 -14.77 -12.32 -24.51
CA HIS A 77 -15.97 -11.47 -24.47
C HIS A 77 -16.91 -11.96 -23.38
N HIS A 78 -17.42 -11.03 -22.60
CA HIS A 78 -18.20 -11.33 -21.41
C HIS A 78 -19.39 -10.38 -21.26
N THR A 79 -20.27 -10.76 -20.36
CA THR A 79 -21.29 -9.88 -19.81
C THR A 79 -21.28 -10.00 -18.30
N ALA A 80 -21.49 -8.90 -17.58
CA ALA A 80 -21.67 -8.88 -16.15
C ALA A 80 -22.79 -7.91 -15.77
N ARG A 81 -23.43 -8.16 -14.64
CA ARG A 81 -24.37 -7.23 -14.04
C ARG A 81 -23.59 -6.21 -13.23
N ILE A 82 -23.66 -4.94 -13.64
CA ILE A 82 -22.94 -3.82 -13.00
C ILE A 82 -23.92 -2.65 -12.87
N GLY A 83 -24.05 -2.08 -11.68
CA GLY A 83 -24.97 -0.97 -11.41
C GLY A 83 -26.43 -1.31 -11.75
N GLY A 84 -26.84 -2.56 -11.55
CA GLY A 84 -28.18 -3.03 -11.87
C GLY A 84 -28.44 -3.29 -13.37
N GLN A 85 -27.45 -3.10 -14.24
CA GLN A 85 -27.58 -3.28 -15.70
C GLN A 85 -26.66 -4.37 -16.23
N GLN A 86 -27.10 -5.08 -17.28
CA GLN A 86 -26.25 -6.02 -18.00
C GLN A 86 -25.29 -5.25 -18.91
N LEU A 87 -24.00 -5.36 -18.68
CA LEU A 87 -22.95 -4.69 -19.42
C LEU A 87 -22.11 -5.72 -20.19
N ALA A 88 -22.01 -5.57 -21.51
CA ALA A 88 -21.12 -6.35 -22.34
C ALA A 88 -19.72 -5.69 -22.35
N TYR A 89 -18.68 -6.53 -22.28
CA TYR A 89 -17.29 -6.06 -22.26
C TYR A 89 -16.34 -7.07 -22.86
N THR A 90 -15.22 -6.55 -23.35
CA THR A 90 -14.07 -7.32 -23.80
C THR A 90 -12.99 -7.29 -22.71
N ALA A 91 -12.50 -8.48 -22.33
CA ALA A 91 -11.37 -8.63 -21.43
C ALA A 91 -10.12 -9.03 -22.22
N THR A 92 -8.99 -8.35 -21.98
CA THR A 92 -7.70 -8.64 -22.57
C THR A 92 -6.69 -8.91 -21.45
N ALA A 93 -6.31 -10.17 -21.26
CA ALA A 93 -5.21 -10.55 -20.35
C ALA A 93 -3.95 -10.77 -21.19
N GLY A 94 -2.83 -10.14 -20.81
CA GLY A 94 -1.63 -10.25 -21.63
C GLY A 94 -0.38 -9.69 -20.99
N THR A 95 0.71 -9.72 -21.77
CA THR A 95 1.99 -9.13 -21.40
C THR A 95 2.47 -8.17 -22.50
N TYR A 96 3.02 -7.02 -22.08
CA TYR A 96 3.79 -6.16 -22.96
C TYR A 96 5.27 -6.26 -22.62
N VAL A 97 6.10 -6.38 -23.65
CA VAL A 97 7.57 -6.34 -23.50
C VAL A 97 8.03 -4.88 -23.61
N MET A 98 8.45 -4.34 -22.47
CA MET A 98 9.11 -3.04 -22.45
C MET A 98 10.55 -3.18 -22.98
N LYS A 99 10.97 -2.23 -23.80
CA LYS A 99 12.27 -2.22 -24.45
C LYS A 99 12.99 -0.90 -24.21
N ALA A 100 14.32 -0.95 -24.18
CA ALA A 100 15.17 0.22 -24.28
C ALA A 100 15.12 0.82 -25.71
N ASP A 101 15.70 1.99 -25.90
CA ASP A 101 15.67 2.69 -27.18
C ASP A 101 16.39 1.92 -28.30
N ASP A 102 17.37 1.08 -27.97
CA ASP A 102 18.07 0.19 -28.90
C ASP A 102 17.29 -1.10 -29.23
N GLY A 103 16.09 -1.27 -28.65
CA GLY A 103 15.24 -2.43 -28.85
C GLY A 103 15.50 -3.60 -27.86
N THR A 104 16.48 -3.47 -26.95
CA THR A 104 16.78 -4.49 -25.93
C THR A 104 15.58 -4.67 -25.00
N PRO A 105 15.07 -5.91 -24.79
CA PRO A 105 14.01 -6.18 -23.84
C PRO A 105 14.46 -5.89 -22.40
N LEU A 106 13.68 -5.10 -21.67
CA LEU A 106 13.93 -4.74 -20.27
C LEU A 106 13.07 -5.56 -19.30
N ALA A 107 11.78 -5.71 -19.62
CA ALA A 107 10.84 -6.44 -18.78
C ALA A 107 9.61 -6.89 -19.57
N SER A 108 8.96 -7.97 -19.10
CA SER A 108 7.61 -8.38 -19.49
C SER A 108 6.64 -7.94 -18.41
N VAL A 109 5.70 -7.07 -18.75
CA VAL A 109 4.71 -6.51 -17.81
C VAL A 109 3.35 -7.13 -18.09
N PHE A 110 2.82 -7.83 -17.09
CA PHE A 110 1.49 -8.42 -17.15
C PHE A 110 0.41 -7.37 -16.83
N TYR A 111 -0.70 -7.45 -17.56
CA TYR A 111 -1.88 -6.61 -17.35
C TYR A 111 -3.16 -7.35 -17.69
N VAL A 112 -4.26 -6.89 -17.13
CA VAL A 112 -5.62 -7.24 -17.58
C VAL A 112 -6.39 -5.95 -17.84
N ALA A 113 -6.93 -5.84 -19.04
CA ALA A 113 -7.73 -4.70 -19.45
C ALA A 113 -9.18 -5.12 -19.68
N TYR A 114 -10.11 -4.29 -19.25
CA TYR A 114 -11.55 -4.41 -19.47
C TYR A 114 -12.05 -3.20 -20.23
N THR A 115 -12.63 -3.42 -21.39
CA THR A 115 -13.21 -2.37 -22.23
C THR A 115 -14.69 -2.62 -22.45
N LYS A 116 -15.53 -1.61 -22.22
CA LYS A 116 -16.96 -1.69 -22.47
C LYS A 116 -17.22 -1.81 -23.96
N ASP A 117 -18.04 -2.79 -24.37
CA ASP A 117 -18.44 -2.99 -25.76
C ASP A 117 -19.50 -1.96 -26.18
N GLY A 118 -19.63 -1.73 -27.48
CA GLY A 118 -20.63 -0.85 -28.07
C GLY A 118 -20.42 0.64 -27.81
N VAL A 119 -19.16 1.06 -27.59
CA VAL A 119 -18.78 2.47 -27.48
C VAL A 119 -18.48 3.03 -28.87
N ASP A 120 -19.28 3.99 -29.33
CA ASP A 120 -19.17 4.57 -30.69
C ASP A 120 -17.88 5.39 -30.86
N ASP A 121 -17.50 6.13 -29.83
CA ASP A 121 -16.31 7.00 -29.83
C ASP A 121 -15.44 6.71 -28.60
N ILE A 122 -14.41 5.91 -28.81
CA ILE A 122 -13.48 5.49 -27.77
C ILE A 122 -12.70 6.67 -27.16
N SER A 123 -12.55 7.80 -27.89
CA SER A 123 -11.87 8.98 -27.39
C SER A 123 -12.62 9.66 -26.25
N LYS A 124 -13.94 9.50 -26.19
CA LYS A 124 -14.82 10.02 -25.13
C LYS A 124 -14.95 9.09 -23.94
N ARG A 125 -14.55 7.82 -24.08
CA ARG A 125 -14.60 6.86 -22.98
C ARG A 125 -13.35 7.02 -22.09
N PRO A 126 -13.47 7.27 -20.77
CA PRO A 126 -12.34 7.29 -19.88
C PRO A 126 -11.56 5.97 -19.85
N VAL A 127 -10.26 6.05 -19.55
CA VAL A 127 -9.42 4.89 -19.25
C VAL A 127 -8.71 5.11 -17.94
N ALA A 128 -8.84 4.15 -17.01
CA ALA A 128 -8.22 4.18 -15.71
C ALA A 128 -7.16 3.06 -15.60
N PHE A 129 -5.96 3.44 -15.14
CA PHE A 129 -4.87 2.52 -14.84
C PHE A 129 -4.85 2.27 -13.34
N SER A 130 -5.07 1.01 -12.94
CA SER A 130 -5.24 0.62 -11.54
C SER A 130 -4.16 -0.36 -11.08
N TYR A 131 -3.72 -0.21 -9.83
CA TYR A 131 -2.65 -1.02 -9.26
C TYR A 131 -2.65 -0.99 -7.72
N ASN A 132 -2.27 -2.13 -7.12
CA ASN A 132 -1.94 -2.20 -5.70
C ASN A 132 -0.58 -1.57 -5.40
N GLY A 133 -0.25 -1.50 -4.12
CA GLY A 133 0.96 -0.90 -3.60
C GLY A 133 2.00 -1.91 -3.11
N GLY A 134 2.21 -1.95 -1.83
CA GLY A 134 3.24 -2.66 -1.11
C GLY A 134 4.36 -1.73 -0.61
N PRO A 135 5.43 -1.40 -1.37
CA PRO A 135 5.75 -1.88 -2.71
C PRO A 135 6.00 -3.38 -2.76
N GLY A 136 5.61 -3.99 -3.88
CA GLY A 136 5.79 -5.42 -4.12
C GLY A 136 4.50 -6.24 -4.20
N SER A 137 3.31 -5.66 -3.96
CA SER A 137 2.04 -6.38 -4.14
C SER A 137 1.64 -6.45 -5.61
N ALA A 138 1.16 -7.64 -6.03
CA ALA A 138 0.45 -7.80 -7.29
C ALA A 138 -0.88 -7.03 -7.27
N SER A 139 -1.38 -6.63 -8.43
CA SER A 139 -2.60 -5.83 -8.53
C SER A 139 -3.90 -6.65 -8.44
N LEU A 140 -3.82 -7.88 -8.01
CA LEU A 140 -4.96 -8.80 -7.93
C LEU A 140 -6.08 -8.31 -6.99
N PHE A 141 -5.75 -7.59 -5.91
CA PHE A 141 -6.74 -7.14 -4.94
C PHE A 141 -7.63 -6.03 -5.52
N VAL A 142 -7.02 -4.96 -6.04
CA VAL A 142 -7.78 -3.91 -6.74
C VAL A 142 -8.45 -4.43 -8.00
N HIS A 143 -7.86 -5.42 -8.67
CA HIS A 143 -8.46 -6.07 -9.83
C HIS A 143 -9.79 -6.76 -9.46
N MET A 144 -9.79 -7.60 -8.43
CA MET A 144 -10.98 -8.30 -7.96
C MET A 144 -11.92 -7.39 -7.16
N GLY A 145 -11.44 -6.23 -6.71
CA GLY A 145 -12.26 -5.22 -6.04
C GLY A 145 -12.99 -4.28 -7.01
N PHE A 146 -12.30 -3.81 -8.04
CA PHE A 146 -12.83 -2.77 -8.96
C PHE A 146 -13.24 -3.31 -10.33
N GLY A 147 -12.74 -4.50 -10.70
CA GLY A 147 -13.07 -5.18 -11.96
C GLY A 147 -14.48 -5.78 -11.98
N PRO A 148 -14.90 -6.39 -13.11
CA PRO A 148 -16.27 -6.87 -13.29
C PRO A 148 -16.62 -8.14 -12.49
N ARG A 149 -15.63 -8.80 -11.88
CA ARG A 149 -15.79 -10.03 -11.07
C ARG A 149 -15.14 -9.87 -9.72
N ARG A 150 -15.75 -10.42 -8.67
CA ARG A 150 -15.23 -10.38 -7.30
C ARG A 150 -15.38 -11.71 -6.55
N PRO A 151 -14.53 -12.00 -5.54
CA PRO A 151 -14.78 -13.14 -4.65
C PRO A 151 -16.03 -12.91 -3.80
N VAL A 152 -16.68 -14.00 -3.40
CA VAL A 152 -17.73 -13.95 -2.39
C VAL A 152 -17.11 -13.90 -1.00
N LEU A 153 -17.44 -12.84 -0.28
CA LEU A 153 -17.05 -12.60 1.12
C LEU A 153 -18.31 -12.45 1.98
N THR A 154 -18.15 -12.43 3.29
CA THR A 154 -19.22 -11.97 4.17
C THR A 154 -19.49 -10.47 3.96
N PRO A 155 -20.66 -9.92 4.34
CA PRO A 155 -20.97 -8.50 4.15
C PRO A 155 -19.97 -7.54 4.81
N ASP A 156 -19.31 -7.96 5.88
CA ASP A 156 -18.30 -7.24 6.65
C ASP A 156 -16.85 -7.57 6.22
N GLY A 157 -16.68 -8.29 5.08
CA GLY A 157 -15.40 -8.49 4.41
C GLY A 157 -14.60 -9.71 4.83
N HIS A 158 -15.14 -10.61 5.67
CA HIS A 158 -14.43 -11.83 6.01
C HIS A 158 -14.46 -12.85 4.87
N GLY A 159 -13.35 -13.56 4.68
CA GLY A 159 -13.27 -14.67 3.72
C GLY A 159 -14.14 -15.85 4.14
N MET A 160 -14.82 -16.44 3.16
CA MET A 160 -15.54 -17.70 3.36
C MET A 160 -14.56 -18.87 3.32
N PRO A 161 -14.85 -19.99 3.98
CA PRO A 161 -14.05 -21.21 3.81
C PRO A 161 -14.14 -21.74 2.36
N ALA A 162 -13.09 -22.40 1.90
CA ALA A 162 -13.13 -23.09 0.60
C ALA A 162 -14.26 -24.16 0.55
N PRO A 163 -14.88 -24.43 -0.62
CA PRO A 163 -14.52 -23.89 -1.93
C PRO A 163 -14.94 -22.42 -2.12
N TYR A 164 -14.00 -21.63 -2.62
CA TYR A 164 -14.26 -20.23 -2.93
C TYR A 164 -15.14 -20.08 -4.18
N SER A 165 -15.86 -18.99 -4.27
CA SER A 165 -16.71 -18.67 -5.44
C SER A 165 -16.52 -17.23 -5.88
N ILE A 166 -16.81 -16.99 -7.17
CA ILE A 166 -16.72 -15.70 -7.84
C ILE A 166 -18.10 -15.29 -8.34
N VAL A 167 -18.41 -14.01 -8.27
CA VAL A 167 -19.68 -13.43 -8.74
C VAL A 167 -19.43 -12.17 -9.56
N ASP A 168 -20.46 -11.70 -10.24
CA ASP A 168 -20.44 -10.37 -10.84
C ASP A 168 -20.24 -9.31 -9.77
N ASN A 169 -19.46 -8.31 -10.10
CA ASN A 169 -19.23 -7.17 -9.23
C ASN A 169 -20.17 -6.03 -9.63
N GLU A 170 -21.31 -5.94 -8.95
CA GLU A 170 -22.29 -4.87 -9.19
C GLU A 170 -21.70 -3.46 -8.98
N ASP A 171 -20.65 -3.36 -8.17
CA ASP A 171 -19.97 -2.11 -7.81
C ASP A 171 -18.67 -1.89 -8.63
N SER A 172 -18.52 -2.57 -9.77
CA SER A 172 -17.36 -2.41 -10.65
C SER A 172 -17.27 -1.01 -11.26
N PHE A 173 -16.06 -0.46 -11.30
CA PHE A 173 -15.80 0.84 -11.94
C PHE A 173 -15.85 0.78 -13.47
N LEU A 174 -15.99 -0.42 -14.06
CA LEU A 174 -16.18 -0.57 -15.51
C LEU A 174 -17.46 0.14 -16.00
N TYR A 175 -18.38 0.46 -15.11
CA TYR A 175 -19.53 1.29 -15.43
C TYR A 175 -19.11 2.67 -15.97
N ALA A 176 -18.21 3.36 -15.27
CA ALA A 176 -17.78 4.73 -15.56
C ALA A 176 -16.55 4.82 -16.49
N THR A 177 -15.66 3.84 -16.48
CA THR A 177 -14.35 3.91 -17.15
C THR A 177 -13.92 2.53 -17.64
N ASP A 178 -13.13 2.48 -18.72
CA ASP A 178 -12.39 1.26 -19.02
C ASP A 178 -11.27 1.09 -17.99
N LEU A 179 -10.94 -0.15 -17.65
CA LEU A 179 -10.01 -0.47 -16.57
C LEU A 179 -8.78 -1.22 -17.09
N VAL A 180 -7.60 -0.84 -16.63
CA VAL A 180 -6.35 -1.53 -16.94
C VAL A 180 -5.62 -1.81 -15.63
N PHE A 181 -5.62 -3.05 -15.19
CA PHE A 181 -4.90 -3.51 -14.00
C PHE A 181 -3.48 -3.93 -14.40
N ILE A 182 -2.47 -3.39 -13.71
CA ILE A 182 -1.07 -3.55 -14.08
C ILE A 182 -0.29 -4.14 -12.90
N ASP A 183 0.39 -5.26 -13.10
CA ASP A 183 1.34 -5.77 -12.12
C ASP A 183 2.68 -5.02 -12.23
N ALA A 184 3.18 -4.51 -11.11
CA ALA A 184 4.52 -3.94 -11.04
C ALA A 184 5.58 -4.99 -11.41
N ILE A 185 6.72 -4.56 -11.96
CA ILE A 185 7.78 -5.50 -12.34
C ILE A 185 8.28 -6.22 -11.08
N SER A 186 8.45 -7.53 -11.18
CA SER A 186 8.73 -8.50 -10.10
C SER A 186 7.54 -8.82 -9.20
N THR A 187 6.31 -8.46 -9.59
CA THR A 187 5.08 -8.87 -8.89
C THR A 187 4.12 -9.58 -9.84
N GLY A 188 3.10 -10.24 -9.33
CA GLY A 188 2.14 -10.97 -10.14
C GLY A 188 2.82 -11.85 -11.18
N TYR A 189 2.51 -11.61 -12.43
CA TYR A 189 3.15 -12.27 -13.58
C TYR A 189 4.16 -11.38 -14.31
N SER A 190 4.44 -10.18 -13.82
CA SER A 190 5.46 -9.30 -14.39
C SER A 190 6.86 -9.69 -13.99
N ARG A 191 7.79 -9.75 -14.95
CA ARG A 191 9.18 -10.17 -14.72
C ARG A 191 10.17 -9.26 -15.44
N PRO A 192 11.35 -8.99 -14.85
CA PRO A 192 12.49 -8.46 -15.62
C PRO A 192 12.83 -9.41 -16.77
N ALA A 193 13.34 -8.88 -17.87
CA ALA A 193 13.82 -9.71 -18.96
C ALA A 193 15.05 -10.53 -18.51
N PRO A 194 15.28 -11.74 -19.09
CA PRO A 194 16.43 -12.57 -18.74
C PRO A 194 17.75 -11.83 -18.88
N GLY A 195 18.54 -11.81 -17.80
CA GLY A 195 19.83 -11.11 -17.73
C GLY A 195 19.74 -9.63 -17.35
N GLU A 196 18.54 -9.10 -17.14
CA GLU A 196 18.36 -7.73 -16.62
C GLU A 196 18.41 -7.72 -15.08
N ASN A 197 18.99 -6.63 -14.53
CA ASN A 197 19.02 -6.45 -13.08
C ASN A 197 17.62 -6.02 -12.57
N PRO A 198 16.94 -6.81 -11.71
CA PRO A 198 15.62 -6.45 -11.19
C PRO A 198 15.61 -5.11 -10.44
N ASN A 199 16.70 -4.77 -9.76
CA ASN A 199 16.78 -3.56 -8.94
C ASN A 199 16.63 -2.26 -9.72
N GLN A 200 16.82 -2.29 -11.06
CA GLN A 200 16.54 -1.13 -11.91
C GLN A 200 15.07 -0.72 -11.97
N PHE A 201 14.18 -1.54 -11.38
CA PHE A 201 12.73 -1.27 -11.29
C PHE A 201 12.25 -1.09 -9.85
N HIS A 202 13.12 -1.35 -8.85
CA HIS A 202 12.75 -1.41 -7.45
C HIS A 202 13.12 -0.11 -6.73
N GLY A 203 12.33 0.93 -6.93
CA GLY A 203 12.49 2.23 -6.30
C GLY A 203 11.40 3.20 -6.70
N LEU A 204 11.32 4.32 -6.00
CA LEU A 204 10.26 5.31 -6.19
C LEU A 204 10.23 5.85 -7.63
N ASN A 205 11.39 6.26 -8.14
CA ASN A 205 11.51 6.84 -9.48
C ASN A 205 11.54 5.77 -10.57
N GLU A 206 12.19 4.64 -10.29
CA GLU A 206 12.33 3.50 -11.18
C GLU A 206 10.97 2.86 -11.50
N ASP A 207 10.15 2.68 -10.47
CA ASP A 207 8.79 2.16 -10.56
C ASP A 207 7.89 3.13 -11.35
N ALA A 208 7.94 4.43 -11.04
CA ALA A 208 7.20 5.45 -11.80
C ALA A 208 7.62 5.52 -13.27
N ALA A 209 8.92 5.36 -13.57
CA ALA A 209 9.42 5.33 -14.94
C ALA A 209 8.90 4.09 -15.70
N ALA A 210 8.88 2.92 -15.05
CA ALA A 210 8.39 1.69 -15.65
C ALA A 210 6.89 1.78 -15.95
N PHE A 211 6.08 2.22 -14.98
CA PHE A 211 4.64 2.39 -15.17
C PHE A 211 4.29 3.45 -16.23
N SER A 212 5.00 4.59 -16.25
CA SER A 212 4.75 5.61 -17.27
C SER A 212 5.05 5.12 -18.68
N ASN A 213 6.09 4.29 -18.85
CA ASN A 213 6.40 3.66 -20.14
C ASN A 213 5.33 2.63 -20.54
N PHE A 214 4.86 1.79 -19.60
CA PHE A 214 3.77 0.86 -19.88
C PHE A 214 2.49 1.60 -20.29
N ILE A 215 2.08 2.64 -19.54
CA ILE A 215 0.89 3.43 -19.85
C ILE A 215 1.00 4.08 -21.24
N ARG A 216 2.16 4.66 -21.57
CA ARG A 216 2.43 5.20 -22.92
C ARG A 216 2.27 4.12 -24.01
N LEU A 217 2.84 2.93 -23.81
CA LEU A 217 2.68 1.81 -24.74
C LEU A 217 1.21 1.41 -24.89
N TYR A 218 0.48 1.29 -23.77
CA TYR A 218 -0.92 0.89 -23.78
C TYR A 218 -1.79 1.90 -24.54
N ILE A 219 -1.70 3.20 -24.23
CA ILE A 219 -2.52 4.22 -24.90
C ILE A 219 -2.16 4.35 -26.39
N THR A 220 -0.91 4.07 -26.76
CA THR A 220 -0.47 4.07 -28.17
C THR A 220 -1.06 2.88 -28.94
N ARG A 221 -0.93 1.68 -28.38
CA ARG A 221 -1.38 0.45 -29.06
C ARG A 221 -2.89 0.31 -29.13
N ASN A 222 -3.61 0.93 -28.17
CA ASN A 222 -5.05 0.86 -28.09
C ASN A 222 -5.76 2.16 -28.50
N SER A 223 -5.05 3.09 -29.17
CA SER A 223 -5.61 4.36 -29.69
C SER A 223 -6.33 5.20 -28.62
N ARG A 224 -5.72 5.29 -27.39
CA ARG A 224 -6.33 5.98 -26.23
C ARG A 224 -5.66 7.32 -25.90
N TRP A 225 -4.91 7.92 -26.86
CA TRP A 225 -4.26 9.21 -26.63
C TRP A 225 -5.24 10.35 -26.30
N ASP A 226 -6.38 10.39 -26.94
CA ASP A 226 -7.41 11.42 -26.75
C ASP A 226 -8.39 11.11 -25.58
N SER A 227 -8.42 9.86 -25.09
CA SER A 227 -9.30 9.47 -23.98
C SER A 227 -8.97 10.21 -22.68
N PRO A 228 -9.96 10.59 -21.86
CA PRO A 228 -9.71 11.02 -20.49
C PRO A 228 -8.97 9.94 -19.69
N LYS A 229 -7.90 10.32 -18.98
CA LYS A 229 -6.98 9.39 -18.30
C LYS A 229 -7.04 9.54 -16.80
N TYR A 230 -7.11 8.38 -16.13
CA TYR A 230 -7.16 8.29 -14.67
C TYR A 230 -6.12 7.32 -14.12
N LEU A 231 -5.63 7.62 -12.91
CA LEU A 231 -4.85 6.68 -12.10
C LEU A 231 -5.68 6.28 -10.89
N ILE A 232 -5.68 5.00 -10.55
CA ILE A 232 -6.32 4.46 -9.34
C ILE A 232 -5.28 3.65 -8.59
N GLY A 233 -4.68 4.24 -7.57
CA GLY A 233 -3.68 3.58 -6.74
C GLY A 233 -4.22 3.25 -5.36
N GLU A 234 -3.83 2.10 -4.81
CA GLU A 234 -4.10 1.72 -3.43
C GLU A 234 -2.79 1.61 -2.65
N SER A 235 -2.79 2.10 -1.39
CA SER A 235 -1.62 1.97 -0.50
C SER A 235 -0.38 2.68 -1.08
N TYR A 236 0.79 2.04 -1.16
CA TYR A 236 1.94 2.53 -1.92
C TYR A 236 1.59 2.87 -3.38
N GLY A 237 0.56 2.27 -3.97
CA GLY A 237 0.05 2.65 -5.28
C GLY A 237 -0.38 4.13 -5.36
N THR A 238 -0.74 4.76 -4.25
CA THR A 238 -1.02 6.20 -4.18
C THR A 238 0.26 7.03 -4.24
N THR A 239 1.35 6.58 -3.60
CA THR A 239 2.70 7.12 -3.78
C THR A 239 3.13 7.01 -5.23
N ARG A 240 2.94 5.83 -5.84
CA ARG A 240 3.16 5.62 -7.28
C ARG A 240 2.35 6.61 -8.12
N SER A 241 1.06 6.81 -7.83
CA SER A 241 0.21 7.76 -8.57
C SER A 241 0.73 9.20 -8.47
N GLY A 242 1.17 9.63 -7.28
CA GLY A 242 1.81 10.93 -7.09
C GLY A 242 3.10 11.08 -7.92
N ALA A 243 3.97 10.06 -7.91
CA ALA A 243 5.20 10.05 -8.72
C ALA A 243 4.91 10.01 -10.23
N LEU A 244 3.91 9.21 -10.65
CA LEU A 244 3.49 9.08 -12.05
C LEU A 244 2.94 10.39 -12.62
N SER A 245 2.24 11.20 -11.82
CA SER A 245 1.69 12.48 -12.27
C SER A 245 2.77 13.39 -12.86
N GLY A 246 3.97 13.40 -12.26
CA GLY A 246 5.13 14.13 -12.78
C GLY A 246 5.89 13.39 -13.88
N ALA A 247 6.11 12.07 -13.72
CA ALA A 247 6.88 11.28 -14.67
C ALA A 247 6.21 11.20 -16.06
N MET A 248 4.89 11.05 -16.09
CA MET A 248 4.12 11.02 -17.36
C MET A 248 4.11 12.39 -18.05
N GLU A 249 3.94 13.47 -17.28
CA GLU A 249 3.98 14.83 -17.80
C GLU A 249 5.36 15.16 -18.37
N GLN A 250 6.42 15.00 -17.57
CA GLN A 250 7.78 15.44 -17.93
C GLN A 250 8.37 14.66 -19.09
N ARG A 251 8.12 13.34 -19.15
CA ARG A 251 8.75 12.48 -20.16
C ARG A 251 7.95 12.34 -21.44
N TYR A 252 6.61 12.30 -21.34
CA TYR A 252 5.75 11.94 -22.45
C TYR A 252 4.68 12.97 -22.78
N GLN A 253 4.57 14.06 -22.02
CA GLN A 253 3.50 15.05 -22.12
C GLN A 253 2.10 14.40 -22.06
N ILE A 254 1.98 13.36 -21.23
CA ILE A 254 0.69 12.70 -20.95
C ILE A 254 0.08 13.37 -19.73
N TYR A 255 -1.07 13.99 -19.95
CA TYR A 255 -1.83 14.71 -18.92
C TYR A 255 -3.00 13.87 -18.40
N LEU A 256 -3.31 14.05 -17.12
CA LEU A 256 -4.34 13.30 -16.41
C LEU A 256 -5.59 14.16 -16.18
N ASN A 257 -6.76 13.54 -16.22
CA ASN A 257 -8.03 14.16 -15.82
C ASN A 257 -8.27 13.99 -14.32
N GLY A 258 -7.89 12.84 -13.76
CA GLY A 258 -8.06 12.59 -12.34
C GLY A 258 -7.14 11.51 -11.78
N ILE A 259 -6.96 11.56 -10.45
CA ILE A 259 -6.24 10.57 -9.66
C ILE A 259 -7.13 10.17 -8.48
N ILE A 260 -7.33 8.88 -8.30
CA ILE A 260 -8.07 8.29 -7.18
C ILE A 260 -7.05 7.61 -6.27
N LEU A 261 -6.95 8.09 -5.04
CA LEU A 261 -6.00 7.67 -4.03
C LEU A 261 -6.73 6.87 -2.96
N VAL A 262 -6.69 5.54 -3.06
CA VAL A 262 -7.37 4.64 -2.12
C VAL A 262 -6.41 4.27 -1.00
N SER A 263 -6.80 4.56 0.26
CA SER A 263 -5.97 4.28 1.44
C SER A 263 -4.57 4.88 1.28
N ALA A 264 -4.51 6.21 1.25
CA ALA A 264 -3.41 6.95 0.66
C ALA A 264 -2.22 7.18 1.60
N VAL A 265 -1.01 7.06 1.05
CA VAL A 265 0.24 7.57 1.60
C VAL A 265 1.00 8.35 0.52
N LEU A 266 1.18 9.64 0.72
CA LEU A 266 1.95 10.52 -0.17
C LEU A 266 3.30 10.92 0.43
N ASN A 267 3.39 10.95 1.78
CA ASN A 267 4.60 11.27 2.53
C ASN A 267 4.79 10.27 3.68
N PHE A 268 5.85 9.48 3.62
CA PHE A 268 6.16 8.45 4.62
C PHE A 268 6.61 9.01 5.97
N GLN A 269 6.87 10.31 6.10
CA GLN A 269 7.12 10.94 7.38
C GLN A 269 5.93 10.77 8.34
N THR A 270 4.71 10.73 7.82
CA THR A 270 3.47 10.56 8.61
C THR A 270 3.32 9.15 9.18
N LEU A 271 4.03 8.15 8.64
CA LEU A 271 3.88 6.73 9.00
C LEU A 271 5.09 6.13 9.73
N ARG A 272 6.28 6.70 9.54
CA ARG A 272 7.53 6.11 10.04
C ARG A 272 7.99 6.79 11.33
N PRO A 273 7.80 6.18 12.51
CA PRO A 273 8.31 6.72 13.75
C PRO A 273 9.84 6.68 13.76
N ALA A 274 10.46 7.76 14.21
CA ALA A 274 11.89 7.87 14.41
C ALA A 274 12.15 8.84 15.57
N PRO A 275 13.30 8.77 16.24
CA PRO A 275 13.67 9.77 17.25
C PRO A 275 13.59 11.19 16.67
N GLY A 276 12.79 12.04 17.30
CA GLY A 276 12.54 13.41 16.84
C GLY A 276 11.47 13.58 15.76
N ASN A 277 10.88 12.48 15.27
CA ASN A 277 9.69 12.54 14.41
C ASN A 277 8.44 12.22 15.24
N ASP A 278 7.78 13.25 15.74
CA ASP A 278 6.53 13.13 16.52
C ASP A 278 5.27 13.20 15.65
N LEU A 279 5.41 13.27 14.32
CA LEU A 279 4.26 13.30 13.41
C LEU A 279 3.47 11.98 13.38
N PRO A 280 4.08 10.78 13.33
CA PRO A 280 3.31 9.54 13.34
C PRO A 280 2.39 9.36 14.55
N PRO A 281 2.81 9.58 15.81
CA PRO A 281 1.88 9.53 16.95
C PRO A 281 0.64 10.41 16.77
N VAL A 282 0.79 11.61 16.22
CA VAL A 282 -0.31 12.54 15.93
C VAL A 282 -1.21 11.99 14.82
N ALA A 283 -0.60 11.55 13.71
CA ALA A 283 -1.33 11.06 12.54
C ALA A 283 -2.14 9.77 12.81
N PHE A 284 -1.61 8.85 13.63
CA PHE A 284 -2.28 7.60 13.98
C PHE A 284 -3.40 7.77 15.01
N PHE A 285 -3.33 8.84 15.82
CA PHE A 285 -4.21 8.99 16.97
C PHE A 285 -5.71 8.95 16.63
N PRO A 286 -6.22 9.64 15.60
CA PRO A 286 -7.62 9.57 15.24
C PRO A 286 -8.08 8.15 14.84
N THR A 287 -7.23 7.38 14.17
CA THR A 287 -7.52 5.98 13.82
C THR A 287 -7.56 5.08 15.06
N TYR A 288 -6.68 5.31 16.06
CA TYR A 288 -6.78 4.58 17.33
C TYR A 288 -8.08 4.86 18.05
N ALA A 289 -8.55 6.11 18.04
CA ALA A 289 -9.80 6.49 18.67
C ALA A 289 -11.02 5.86 17.99
N THR A 290 -11.08 5.88 16.66
CA THR A 290 -12.18 5.25 15.90
C THR A 290 -12.20 3.73 16.08
N THR A 291 -11.03 3.09 16.15
CA THR A 291 -10.91 1.66 16.43
C THR A 291 -11.36 1.31 17.85
N ALA A 292 -10.94 2.08 18.85
CA ALA A 292 -11.38 1.89 20.23
C ALA A 292 -12.91 2.07 20.36
N TRP A 293 -13.48 3.01 19.63
CA TRP A 293 -14.93 3.18 19.53
C TRP A 293 -15.61 1.93 18.93
N TYR A 294 -15.09 1.41 17.81
CA TYR A 294 -15.63 0.20 17.18
C TYR A 294 -15.63 -1.01 18.12
N HIS A 295 -14.56 -1.21 18.89
CA HIS A 295 -14.42 -2.32 19.83
C HIS A 295 -15.11 -2.07 21.19
N HIS A 296 -15.89 -0.99 21.31
CA HIS A 296 -16.64 -0.63 22.53
C HIS A 296 -15.76 -0.45 23.78
N LEU A 297 -14.59 0.15 23.60
CA LEU A 297 -13.61 0.38 24.68
C LEU A 297 -13.69 1.79 25.28
N LEU A 298 -14.51 2.67 24.71
CA LEU A 298 -14.69 4.05 25.17
C LEU A 298 -15.79 4.16 26.22
N SER A 299 -15.86 5.32 26.89
CA SER A 299 -16.93 5.60 27.87
C SER A 299 -18.33 5.55 27.24
N ALA A 300 -19.35 5.29 28.04
CA ALA A 300 -20.73 5.20 27.59
C ALA A 300 -21.22 6.46 26.84
N ASP A 301 -20.70 7.64 27.20
CA ASP A 301 -21.06 8.88 26.51
C ASP A 301 -20.37 9.00 25.13
N MET A 302 -19.12 8.60 25.02
CA MET A 302 -18.41 8.57 23.74
C MET A 302 -18.99 7.50 22.80
N GLN A 303 -19.46 6.37 23.33
CA GLN A 303 -20.11 5.32 22.52
C GLN A 303 -21.47 5.73 21.92
N LYS A 304 -22.08 6.83 22.38
CA LYS A 304 -23.30 7.41 21.77
C LYS A 304 -23.01 8.26 20.54
N LEU A 305 -21.76 8.66 20.34
CA LEU A 305 -21.33 9.47 19.20
C LEU A 305 -21.21 8.59 17.95
N THR A 306 -21.30 9.20 16.78
CA THR A 306 -20.98 8.51 15.52
C THR A 306 -19.46 8.40 15.34
N VAL A 307 -18.99 7.52 14.45
CA VAL A 307 -17.55 7.38 14.17
C VAL A 307 -16.95 8.68 13.65
N GLU A 308 -17.70 9.45 12.83
CA GLU A 308 -17.28 10.76 12.33
C GLU A 308 -17.06 11.76 13.47
N GLN A 309 -17.96 11.77 14.46
CA GLN A 309 -17.84 12.66 15.63
C GLN A 309 -16.64 12.28 16.49
N ILE A 310 -16.38 10.97 16.67
CA ILE A 310 -15.17 10.48 17.38
C ILE A 310 -13.92 10.90 16.58
N ALA A 311 -13.90 10.66 15.28
CA ALA A 311 -12.78 11.03 14.42
C ALA A 311 -12.48 12.54 14.49
N GLN A 312 -13.53 13.38 14.47
CA GLN A 312 -13.38 14.83 14.55
C GLN A 312 -12.79 15.28 15.89
N GLN A 313 -13.35 14.80 17.02
CA GLN A 313 -12.82 15.13 18.35
C GLN A 313 -11.38 14.64 18.54
N ALA A 314 -11.04 13.48 17.97
CA ALA A 314 -9.69 12.94 18.01
C ALA A 314 -8.70 13.76 17.18
N ARG A 315 -9.10 14.28 15.99
CA ARG A 315 -8.29 15.22 15.19
C ARG A 315 -8.01 16.50 15.98
N GLU A 316 -9.05 17.11 16.55
CA GLU A 316 -8.91 18.34 17.33
C GLU A 316 -7.93 18.17 18.51
N PHE A 317 -7.97 17.04 19.20
CA PHE A 317 -7.02 16.74 20.26
C PHE A 317 -5.62 16.46 19.70
N ALA A 318 -5.50 15.69 18.62
CA ALA A 318 -4.24 15.33 18.00
C ALA A 318 -3.47 16.56 17.51
N ASP A 319 -4.14 17.43 16.75
CA ASP A 319 -3.53 18.64 16.17
C ASP A 319 -3.25 19.74 17.21
N GLY A 320 -3.98 19.73 18.32
CA GLY A 320 -3.89 20.74 19.36
C GLY A 320 -3.05 20.33 20.56
N GLU A 321 -3.71 19.81 21.60
CA GLU A 321 -3.09 19.53 22.89
C GLU A 321 -1.99 18.45 22.77
N TYR A 322 -2.23 17.40 22.00
CA TYR A 322 -1.32 16.27 21.89
C TYR A 322 -0.04 16.64 21.13
N ALA A 323 -0.14 17.23 19.94
CA ALA A 323 1.02 17.71 19.19
C ALA A 323 1.86 18.70 20.02
N THR A 324 1.20 19.64 20.73
CA THR A 324 1.87 20.60 21.61
C THR A 324 2.59 19.91 22.78
N ALA A 325 1.97 18.87 23.33
CA ALA A 325 2.58 18.08 24.42
C ALA A 325 3.83 17.33 23.96
N LEU A 326 3.76 16.69 22.78
CA LEU A 326 4.91 15.98 22.21
C LEU A 326 6.08 16.93 21.90
N MET A 327 5.81 18.15 21.40
CA MET A 327 6.84 19.18 21.17
C MET A 327 7.55 19.64 22.45
N LYS A 328 6.92 19.52 23.63
CA LYS A 328 7.59 19.84 24.91
C LYS A 328 8.63 18.78 25.29
N GLY A 329 8.51 17.54 24.80
CA GLY A 329 9.39 16.43 25.14
C GLY A 329 9.52 16.25 26.66
N ASP A 330 10.73 16.07 27.16
CA ASP A 330 11.02 15.86 28.59
C ASP A 330 10.69 17.07 29.50
N LYS A 331 10.32 18.22 28.91
CA LYS A 331 9.85 19.38 29.66
C LYS A 331 8.38 19.27 30.06
N LEU A 332 7.64 18.33 29.49
CA LEU A 332 6.26 18.05 29.88
C LEU A 332 6.26 17.21 31.15
N THR A 333 5.85 17.78 32.29
CA THR A 333 5.90 17.11 33.59
C THR A 333 4.67 17.43 34.44
N GLY A 334 4.52 16.72 35.57
CA GLY A 334 3.51 17.02 36.58
C GLY A 334 2.07 16.92 36.06
N ALA A 335 1.24 17.88 36.45
CA ALA A 335 -0.18 17.89 36.12
C ALA A 335 -0.46 17.98 34.62
N ASP A 336 0.37 18.71 33.86
CA ASP A 336 0.21 18.82 32.41
C ASP A 336 0.45 17.48 31.73
N TYR A 337 1.47 16.73 32.16
CA TYR A 337 1.73 15.38 31.66
C TYR A 337 0.55 14.45 31.96
N GLN A 338 0.08 14.45 33.19
CA GLN A 338 -1.03 13.58 33.61
C GLN A 338 -2.32 13.91 32.83
N LYS A 339 -2.60 15.20 32.59
CA LYS A 339 -3.73 15.61 31.74
C LYS A 339 -3.68 14.96 30.35
N ILE A 340 -2.52 14.92 29.71
CA ILE A 340 -2.37 14.31 28.38
C ILE A 340 -2.55 12.79 28.46
N VAL A 341 -1.97 12.12 29.47
CA VAL A 341 -2.19 10.69 29.73
C VAL A 341 -3.68 10.39 29.83
N ASP A 342 -4.42 11.17 30.62
CA ASP A 342 -5.86 11.01 30.83
C ASP A 342 -6.66 11.17 29.53
N ARG A 343 -6.31 12.15 28.70
CA ARG A 343 -6.94 12.39 27.41
C ARG A 343 -6.67 11.26 26.41
N ILE A 344 -5.41 10.78 26.34
CA ILE A 344 -5.07 9.63 25.48
C ILE A 344 -5.87 8.40 25.92
N ALA A 345 -5.90 8.09 27.22
CA ALA A 345 -6.68 6.97 27.75
C ALA A 345 -8.17 7.08 27.42
N GLN A 346 -8.75 8.29 27.51
CA GLN A 346 -10.14 8.55 27.17
C GLN A 346 -10.50 8.18 25.73
N PHE A 347 -9.62 8.50 24.75
CA PHE A 347 -9.86 8.24 23.33
C PHE A 347 -9.45 6.83 22.88
N THR A 348 -8.50 6.19 23.56
CA THR A 348 -7.94 4.92 23.08
C THR A 348 -8.39 3.71 23.87
N GLY A 349 -8.98 3.89 25.06
CA GLY A 349 -9.31 2.79 25.96
C GLY A 349 -8.11 2.06 26.57
N LEU A 350 -6.88 2.54 26.31
CA LEU A 350 -5.64 1.98 26.86
C LEU A 350 -5.47 2.37 28.33
N SER A 351 -4.73 1.55 29.09
CA SER A 351 -4.39 1.86 30.46
C SER A 351 -3.44 3.07 30.52
N LYS A 352 -3.54 3.86 31.60
CA LYS A 352 -2.65 5.01 31.82
C LYS A 352 -1.21 4.58 32.00
N GLU A 353 -0.98 3.44 32.61
CA GLU A 353 0.34 2.83 32.78
C GLU A 353 0.99 2.57 31.42
N TYR A 354 0.28 1.91 30.52
CA TYR A 354 0.80 1.63 29.17
C TYR A 354 1.12 2.92 28.39
N ILE A 355 0.26 3.94 28.49
CA ILE A 355 0.49 5.25 27.83
C ILE A 355 1.74 5.92 28.40
N GLN A 356 1.97 5.84 29.72
CA GLN A 356 3.18 6.35 30.36
C GLN A 356 4.41 5.57 29.95
N GLU A 357 4.35 4.24 29.91
CA GLU A 357 5.45 3.36 29.48
C GLU A 357 5.85 3.58 28.01
N THR A 358 4.93 4.02 27.15
CA THR A 358 5.22 4.40 25.77
C THR A 358 5.70 5.84 25.62
N ASN A 359 5.90 6.58 26.70
CA ASN A 359 6.23 8.01 26.69
C ASN A 359 5.27 8.83 25.81
N LEU A 360 3.97 8.55 25.90
CA LEU A 360 2.88 9.12 25.10
C LEU A 360 2.93 8.78 23.60
N ARG A 361 3.92 8.01 23.11
CA ARG A 361 4.14 7.69 21.68
C ARG A 361 3.78 6.24 21.42
N ILE A 362 2.48 6.01 21.25
CA ILE A 362 1.94 4.66 21.01
C ILE A 362 2.44 4.16 19.65
N ASN A 363 3.21 3.09 19.64
CA ASN A 363 3.67 2.43 18.43
C ASN A 363 2.57 1.51 17.88
N ALA A 364 2.26 1.62 16.58
CA ALA A 364 1.17 0.87 15.95
C ALA A 364 1.31 -0.66 16.12
N ARG A 365 2.53 -1.23 15.93
CA ARG A 365 2.76 -2.66 16.06
C ARG A 365 2.46 -3.18 17.47
N ARG A 366 2.89 -2.44 18.50
CA ARG A 366 2.59 -2.78 19.89
C ARG A 366 1.11 -2.60 20.20
N TRP A 367 0.50 -1.56 19.64
CA TRP A 367 -0.92 -1.27 19.80
C TRP A 367 -1.82 -2.38 19.24
N PHE A 368 -1.48 -2.99 18.09
CA PHE A 368 -2.22 -4.14 17.55
C PHE A 368 -2.32 -5.30 18.54
N LYS A 369 -1.34 -5.45 19.41
CA LYS A 369 -1.32 -6.49 20.44
C LYS A 369 -1.98 -6.02 21.74
N GLU A 370 -1.82 -4.73 22.08
CA GLU A 370 -2.23 -4.20 23.38
C GLU A 370 -3.73 -3.99 23.51
N LEU A 371 -4.38 -3.45 22.49
CA LEU A 371 -5.77 -2.98 22.59
C LEU A 371 -6.74 -4.06 23.08
N GLU A 372 -6.62 -5.29 22.58
CA GLU A 372 -7.47 -6.44 22.94
C GLU A 372 -6.71 -7.56 23.66
N ARG A 373 -5.57 -7.23 24.27
CA ARG A 373 -4.70 -8.17 25.00
C ARG A 373 -5.44 -8.93 26.09
N SER A 374 -6.29 -8.25 26.86
CA SER A 374 -7.07 -8.86 27.95
C SER A 374 -8.03 -9.96 27.46
N LYS A 375 -8.50 -9.86 26.23
CA LYS A 375 -9.33 -10.87 25.55
C LYS A 375 -8.50 -11.90 24.78
N ARG A 376 -7.16 -11.82 24.84
CA ARG A 376 -6.20 -12.66 24.10
C ARG A 376 -6.46 -12.58 22.58
N ARG A 377 -6.66 -11.36 22.08
CA ARG A 377 -6.84 -11.07 20.67
C ARG A 377 -5.83 -10.04 20.20
N THR A 378 -5.52 -10.09 18.91
CA THR A 378 -4.77 -9.06 18.17
C THR A 378 -5.69 -8.39 17.17
N ILE A 379 -5.29 -7.24 16.69
CA ILE A 379 -6.04 -6.42 15.75
C ILE A 379 -5.36 -6.43 14.40
N GLY A 380 -6.14 -6.46 13.33
CA GLY A 380 -5.65 -6.34 11.95
C GLY A 380 -5.04 -4.96 11.68
N ARG A 381 -3.96 -4.94 10.89
CA ARG A 381 -3.30 -3.71 10.45
C ARG A 381 -4.01 -3.07 9.26
N LEU A 382 -4.41 -3.88 8.28
CA LEU A 382 -5.15 -3.38 7.13
C LEU A 382 -6.59 -3.02 7.48
N ASP A 383 -7.18 -3.72 8.45
CA ASP A 383 -8.50 -3.36 8.99
C ASP A 383 -8.56 -3.70 10.47
N SER A 384 -8.56 -2.68 11.29
CA SER A 384 -8.51 -2.83 12.74
C SER A 384 -9.82 -3.34 13.38
N ARG A 385 -10.85 -3.60 12.60
CA ARG A 385 -12.07 -4.31 13.02
C ARG A 385 -11.84 -5.81 13.15
N PHE A 386 -10.90 -6.37 12.39
CA PHE A 386 -10.59 -7.81 12.38
C PHE A 386 -9.76 -8.21 13.60
N LEU A 387 -10.11 -9.35 14.18
CA LEU A 387 -9.44 -9.89 15.35
C LEU A 387 -8.69 -11.17 15.01
N GLY A 388 -7.45 -11.25 15.48
CA GLY A 388 -6.58 -12.42 15.33
C GLY A 388 -6.31 -13.14 16.64
N ILE A 389 -5.70 -14.31 16.54
CA ILE A 389 -5.29 -15.16 17.67
C ILE A 389 -3.81 -15.51 17.47
N ASP A 390 -2.98 -15.07 18.41
CA ASP A 390 -1.56 -15.46 18.47
C ASP A 390 -1.36 -16.64 19.43
N VAL A 391 -0.19 -17.24 19.41
CA VAL A 391 0.18 -18.33 20.33
C VAL A 391 0.05 -17.93 21.79
N ASP A 392 0.39 -16.68 22.11
CA ASP A 392 0.22 -16.10 23.43
C ASP A 392 -0.17 -14.60 23.37
N ALA A 393 -0.58 -14.04 24.51
CA ALA A 393 -0.94 -12.64 24.62
C ALA A 393 0.25 -11.73 25.05
N ALA A 394 1.42 -12.29 25.37
CA ALA A 394 2.53 -11.55 25.99
C ALA A 394 3.42 -10.83 24.98
N GLY A 395 3.45 -11.27 23.72
CA GLY A 395 4.32 -10.72 22.67
C GLY A 395 4.16 -9.21 22.47
N GLU A 396 5.17 -8.55 21.90
CA GLU A 396 5.15 -7.10 21.61
C GLU A 396 4.28 -6.73 20.41
N GLY A 397 4.11 -7.62 19.46
CA GLY A 397 3.30 -7.40 18.27
C GLY A 397 2.63 -8.67 17.79
N PRO A 398 1.67 -8.60 16.86
CA PRO A 398 1.01 -9.75 16.29
C PRO A 398 1.97 -10.61 15.44
N GLU A 399 1.68 -11.91 15.35
CA GLU A 399 2.42 -12.86 14.52
C GLU A 399 2.06 -12.73 13.05
N TYR A 400 0.88 -12.19 12.74
CA TYR A 400 0.35 -12.00 11.38
C TYR A 400 -0.67 -10.87 11.36
N ASP A 401 -1.05 -10.40 10.18
CA ASP A 401 -2.16 -9.46 10.01
C ASP A 401 -3.48 -10.24 9.98
N ALA A 402 -4.33 -10.04 10.99
CA ALA A 402 -5.61 -10.74 11.13
C ALA A 402 -6.58 -10.44 9.99
N SER A 403 -6.53 -9.22 9.44
CA SER A 403 -7.38 -8.81 8.32
C SER A 403 -6.94 -9.50 7.02
N GLU A 404 -5.65 -9.41 6.65
CA GLU A 404 -5.10 -10.03 5.45
C GLU A 404 -5.33 -11.54 5.44
N ALA A 405 -5.01 -12.22 6.54
CA ALA A 405 -5.21 -13.66 6.68
C ALA A 405 -6.68 -14.10 6.50
N SER A 406 -7.63 -13.22 6.76
CA SER A 406 -9.06 -13.53 6.63
C SER A 406 -9.51 -13.67 5.17
N TYR A 407 -9.04 -12.82 4.27
CA TYR A 407 -9.57 -12.75 2.90
C TYR A 407 -8.56 -13.09 1.79
N GLU A 408 -7.25 -13.07 2.05
CA GLU A 408 -6.22 -13.27 1.02
C GLU A 408 -6.44 -14.56 0.23
N GLY A 409 -6.72 -15.68 0.90
CA GLY A 409 -6.96 -16.96 0.24
C GLY A 409 -8.12 -16.95 -0.75
N ALA A 410 -9.20 -16.23 -0.44
CA ALA A 410 -10.34 -16.08 -1.34
C ALA A 410 -9.97 -15.26 -2.60
N PHE A 411 -9.25 -14.15 -2.42
CA PHE A 411 -8.80 -13.32 -3.55
C PHE A 411 -7.83 -14.07 -4.46
N VAL A 412 -6.80 -14.69 -3.90
CA VAL A 412 -5.79 -15.42 -4.68
C VAL A 412 -6.40 -16.57 -5.45
N ALA A 413 -7.17 -17.43 -4.78
CA ALA A 413 -7.74 -18.60 -5.42
C ALA A 413 -8.76 -18.25 -6.52
N THR A 414 -9.61 -17.26 -6.26
CA THR A 414 -10.61 -16.83 -7.25
C THR A 414 -9.99 -16.09 -8.43
N PHE A 415 -8.94 -15.28 -8.21
CA PHE A 415 -8.20 -14.63 -9.29
C PHE A 415 -7.51 -15.65 -10.20
N GLU A 416 -6.81 -16.63 -9.63
CA GLU A 416 -6.13 -17.68 -10.37
C GLU A 416 -7.09 -18.53 -11.21
N ASP A 417 -8.25 -18.89 -10.65
CA ASP A 417 -9.29 -19.63 -11.37
C ASP A 417 -9.92 -18.78 -12.49
N TYR A 418 -10.24 -17.52 -12.19
CA TYR A 418 -10.81 -16.58 -13.14
C TYR A 418 -9.88 -16.33 -14.34
N LEU A 419 -8.59 -16.08 -14.07
CA LEU A 419 -7.59 -15.83 -15.11
C LEU A 419 -7.50 -16.98 -16.10
N ARG A 420 -7.54 -18.24 -15.61
CA ARG A 420 -7.44 -19.44 -16.47
C ARG A 420 -8.76 -19.81 -17.13
N ARG A 421 -9.85 -19.86 -16.36
CA ARG A 421 -11.12 -20.40 -16.87
C ARG A 421 -11.93 -19.39 -17.65
N GLU A 422 -11.98 -18.14 -17.23
CA GLU A 422 -12.79 -17.13 -17.91
C GLU A 422 -11.94 -16.30 -18.88
N LEU A 423 -10.79 -15.77 -18.43
CA LEU A 423 -9.92 -14.94 -19.26
C LEU A 423 -9.00 -15.75 -20.20
N LYS A 424 -8.95 -17.07 -20.06
CA LYS A 424 -8.20 -17.99 -20.94
C LYS A 424 -6.71 -17.64 -21.07
N PHE A 425 -6.11 -17.02 -20.05
CA PHE A 425 -4.70 -16.74 -20.03
C PHE A 425 -3.94 -17.90 -19.36
N GLU A 426 -3.24 -18.68 -20.18
CA GLU A 426 -2.52 -19.87 -19.74
C GLU A 426 -1.05 -19.55 -19.43
N THR A 427 -0.62 -19.89 -18.23
CA THR A 427 0.77 -19.79 -17.80
C THR A 427 1.04 -20.73 -16.64
N ASP A 428 2.23 -21.36 -16.65
CA ASP A 428 2.77 -22.15 -15.55
C ASP A 428 3.69 -21.31 -14.64
N ALA A 429 3.86 -20.02 -14.93
CA ALA A 429 4.66 -19.13 -14.10
C ALA A 429 4.01 -18.98 -12.73
N GLU A 430 4.82 -18.94 -11.69
CA GLU A 430 4.35 -18.62 -10.34
C GLU A 430 3.85 -17.18 -10.28
N MET A 431 2.67 -16.96 -9.71
CA MET A 431 2.18 -15.62 -9.39
C MET A 431 2.80 -15.14 -8.08
N TYR A 432 3.51 -14.02 -8.14
CA TYR A 432 4.04 -13.37 -6.94
C TYR A 432 2.98 -12.42 -6.35
N VAL A 433 2.16 -12.93 -5.42
CA VAL A 433 1.21 -12.08 -4.66
C VAL A 433 1.96 -10.94 -3.98
N THR A 434 3.07 -11.30 -3.33
CA THR A 434 4.08 -10.35 -2.85
C THR A 434 5.42 -10.72 -3.51
N GLY A 435 5.97 -9.80 -4.29
CA GLY A 435 7.19 -10.00 -5.06
C GLY A 435 8.46 -9.62 -4.30
N PRO A 436 9.63 -10.16 -4.71
CA PRO A 436 10.93 -9.91 -4.06
C PRO A 436 11.52 -8.57 -4.54
N VAL A 437 10.92 -7.45 -4.14
CA VAL A 437 11.32 -6.11 -4.57
C VAL A 437 12.27 -5.39 -3.60
N GLN A 438 12.63 -6.04 -2.50
CA GLN A 438 13.56 -5.47 -1.53
C GLN A 438 15.04 -5.74 -1.91
N PRO A 439 15.96 -4.79 -1.61
CA PRO A 439 15.71 -3.48 -1.02
C PRO A 439 15.06 -2.49 -2.01
N TRP A 440 14.04 -1.75 -1.53
CA TRP A 440 13.42 -0.70 -2.32
C TRP A 440 14.24 0.59 -2.24
N ASN A 441 14.51 1.21 -3.40
CA ASN A 441 15.28 2.45 -3.45
C ASN A 441 14.42 3.65 -3.03
N TYR A 442 14.61 4.08 -1.78
CA TYR A 442 14.05 5.31 -1.25
C TYR A 442 15.09 6.45 -1.27
N PRO A 443 14.64 7.72 -1.26
CA PRO A 443 15.55 8.85 -1.12
C PRO A 443 16.44 8.71 0.12
N GLN A 444 17.73 9.02 -0.02
CA GLN A 444 18.69 9.00 1.09
C GLN A 444 18.55 10.26 1.94
N ASN A 445 18.64 10.13 3.27
CA ASN A 445 18.54 11.22 4.25
C ASN A 445 17.20 11.98 4.24
N SER A 446 16.15 11.39 3.67
CA SER A 446 14.79 11.93 3.68
C SER A 446 13.76 10.81 3.67
N TYR A 447 12.50 11.16 3.87
CA TYR A 447 11.39 10.22 3.67
C TYR A 447 11.02 10.16 2.18
N GLY A 448 10.42 9.05 1.75
CA GLY A 448 9.73 9.00 0.47
C GLY A 448 8.55 9.98 0.51
N ASP A 449 8.57 10.97 -0.36
CA ASP A 449 7.55 12.02 -0.45
C ASP A 449 7.29 12.36 -1.91
N VAL A 450 6.04 12.30 -2.32
CA VAL A 450 5.59 12.62 -3.68
C VAL A 450 4.56 13.76 -3.70
N SER A 451 4.34 14.39 -2.54
CA SER A 451 3.36 15.46 -2.40
C SER A 451 3.72 16.68 -3.26
N GLU A 452 5.02 17.03 -3.32
CA GLU A 452 5.51 18.12 -4.17
C GLU A 452 5.39 17.78 -5.67
N THR A 453 5.60 16.53 -6.06
CA THR A 453 5.41 16.09 -7.45
C THR A 453 3.94 16.23 -7.85
N LEU A 454 3.02 15.79 -7.00
CA LEU A 454 1.59 15.93 -7.22
C LEU A 454 1.16 17.40 -7.25
N ARG A 455 1.67 18.22 -6.33
CA ARG A 455 1.42 19.67 -6.31
C ARG A 455 1.84 20.32 -7.63
N SER A 456 3.04 20.00 -8.11
CA SER A 456 3.59 20.51 -9.38
C SER A 456 2.69 20.12 -10.56
N ALA A 457 2.32 18.83 -10.65
CA ALA A 457 1.41 18.35 -11.70
C ALA A 457 0.05 19.08 -11.67
N MET A 458 -0.54 19.27 -10.49
CA MET A 458 -1.80 20.02 -10.34
C MET A 458 -1.64 21.51 -10.71
N THR A 459 -0.47 22.09 -10.52
CA THR A 459 -0.19 23.49 -10.90
C THR A 459 -0.10 23.64 -12.41
N HIS A 460 0.52 22.70 -13.12
CA HIS A 460 0.62 22.71 -14.57
C HIS A 460 -0.70 22.27 -15.23
N GLN A 461 -1.41 21.35 -14.62
CA GLN A 461 -2.70 20.80 -15.08
C GLN A 461 -3.81 21.31 -14.16
N THR A 462 -4.19 22.57 -14.28
CA THR A 462 -5.12 23.24 -13.35
C THR A 462 -6.52 22.61 -13.30
N TYR A 463 -6.85 21.74 -14.24
CA TYR A 463 -8.08 20.94 -14.28
C TYR A 463 -7.93 19.56 -13.61
N LEU A 464 -6.71 19.10 -13.32
CA LEU A 464 -6.47 17.82 -12.66
C LEU A 464 -7.21 17.77 -11.31
N LYS A 465 -8.01 16.75 -11.14
CA LYS A 465 -8.74 16.49 -9.88
C LYS A 465 -8.17 15.28 -9.14
N VAL A 466 -8.27 15.32 -7.83
CA VAL A 466 -7.81 14.24 -6.94
C VAL A 466 -8.95 13.86 -5.98
N LEU A 467 -9.26 12.57 -5.92
CA LEU A 467 -10.15 11.98 -4.94
C LEU A 467 -9.34 11.17 -3.94
N VAL A 468 -9.37 11.54 -2.68
CA VAL A 468 -8.77 10.79 -1.58
C VAL A 468 -9.87 9.97 -0.91
N VAL A 469 -9.68 8.66 -0.88
CA VAL A 469 -10.59 7.66 -0.33
C VAL A 469 -9.96 7.05 0.90
N ALA A 470 -10.55 7.20 2.09
CA ALA A 470 -9.94 6.85 3.36
C ALA A 470 -10.87 6.05 4.28
N GLY A 471 -10.37 4.95 4.83
CA GLY A 471 -11.06 4.14 5.82
C GLY A 471 -10.75 4.61 7.25
N TYR A 472 -11.77 4.69 8.12
CA TYR A 472 -11.58 5.05 9.52
C TYR A 472 -10.79 4.02 10.33
N TYR A 473 -10.74 2.77 9.86
CA TYR A 473 -10.12 1.64 10.55
C TYR A 473 -8.83 1.14 9.87
N ASP A 474 -8.31 1.93 8.90
CA ASP A 474 -7.05 1.66 8.22
C ASP A 474 -5.86 2.13 9.06
N VAL A 475 -5.07 1.17 9.58
CA VAL A 475 -3.85 1.46 10.36
C VAL A 475 -2.59 1.30 9.51
N ALA A 476 -2.72 0.89 8.26
CA ALA A 476 -1.62 0.85 7.31
C ALA A 476 -1.35 2.22 6.69
N CYS A 477 -2.43 2.93 6.31
CA CYS A 477 -2.39 4.27 5.73
C CYS A 477 -3.45 5.15 6.42
N VAL A 478 -3.09 5.67 7.60
CA VAL A 478 -4.03 6.39 8.46
C VAL A 478 -4.59 7.65 7.78
N PHE A 479 -5.91 7.83 7.85
CA PHE A 479 -6.61 8.92 7.14
C PHE A 479 -6.09 10.31 7.52
N HIS A 480 -5.74 10.54 8.78
CA HIS A 480 -5.22 11.83 9.23
C HIS A 480 -3.81 12.12 8.72
N GLY A 481 -3.02 11.09 8.39
CA GLY A 481 -1.71 11.25 7.77
C GLY A 481 -1.77 11.82 6.35
N VAL A 482 -2.74 11.40 5.55
CA VAL A 482 -2.94 11.96 4.20
C VAL A 482 -3.61 13.33 4.25
N GLU A 483 -4.52 13.59 5.19
CA GLU A 483 -5.06 14.92 5.45
C GLU A 483 -3.94 15.93 5.73
N TYR A 484 -3.09 15.61 6.71
CA TYR A 484 -1.91 16.42 7.03
C TYR A 484 -1.04 16.68 5.80
N THR A 485 -0.73 15.65 5.03
CA THR A 485 0.13 15.79 3.84
C THR A 485 -0.50 16.74 2.81
N VAL A 486 -1.79 16.57 2.51
CA VAL A 486 -2.50 17.42 1.54
C VAL A 486 -2.59 18.88 2.01
N ASP A 487 -2.81 19.10 3.29
CA ASP A 487 -2.89 20.45 3.86
C ASP A 487 -1.53 21.16 3.91
N HIS A 488 -0.42 20.41 3.83
CA HIS A 488 0.95 20.92 3.80
C HIS A 488 1.61 20.92 2.40
N MET A 489 0.87 20.59 1.33
CA MET A 489 1.39 20.64 -0.04
C MET A 489 1.69 22.07 -0.53
N ASN A 490 1.26 23.10 0.16
CA ASN A 490 1.34 24.49 -0.31
C ASN A 490 0.72 24.69 -1.70
N LEU A 491 -0.35 23.97 -1.99
CA LEU A 491 -1.10 24.10 -3.24
C LEU A 491 -1.78 25.47 -3.29
N ASP A 492 -1.78 26.11 -4.46
CA ASP A 492 -2.49 27.38 -4.64
C ASP A 492 -3.96 27.25 -4.18
N PRO A 493 -4.48 28.19 -3.39
CA PRO A 493 -5.85 28.12 -2.87
C PRO A 493 -6.94 27.95 -3.93
N SER A 494 -6.73 28.46 -5.15
CA SER A 494 -7.65 28.27 -6.27
C SER A 494 -7.76 26.83 -6.74
N LEU A 495 -6.70 26.01 -6.53
CA LEU A 495 -6.63 24.61 -6.91
C LEU A 495 -7.01 23.65 -5.78
N ARG A 496 -7.04 24.10 -4.52
CA ARG A 496 -7.39 23.25 -3.36
C ARG A 496 -8.76 22.58 -3.51
N LYS A 497 -9.71 23.23 -4.17
CA LYS A 497 -11.04 22.72 -4.51
C LYS A 497 -11.02 21.50 -5.45
N ASN A 498 -9.89 21.22 -6.11
CA ASN A 498 -9.72 20.08 -6.99
C ASN A 498 -9.35 18.79 -6.22
N ILE A 499 -9.09 18.89 -4.89
CA ILE A 499 -8.86 17.72 -4.03
C ILE A 499 -10.11 17.55 -3.15
N SER A 500 -10.71 16.36 -3.22
CA SER A 500 -11.85 15.96 -2.40
C SER A 500 -11.50 14.72 -1.57
N PHE A 501 -12.16 14.61 -0.41
CA PHE A 501 -12.01 13.49 0.51
C PHE A 501 -13.34 12.78 0.70
N THR A 502 -13.29 11.45 0.75
CA THR A 502 -14.42 10.62 1.15
C THR A 502 -13.97 9.60 2.20
N TYR A 503 -14.81 9.41 3.24
CA TYR A 503 -14.49 8.56 4.38
C TYR A 503 -15.46 7.39 4.49
N TYR A 504 -14.96 6.26 5.03
CA TYR A 504 -15.70 5.01 5.07
C TYR A 504 -15.52 4.31 6.42
N GLU A 505 -16.57 3.68 6.90
CA GLU A 505 -16.53 2.76 8.04
C GLU A 505 -15.92 1.42 7.62
N ALA A 506 -14.69 1.46 7.13
CA ALA A 506 -13.94 0.33 6.60
C ALA A 506 -12.44 0.51 6.89
N GLY A 507 -11.66 -0.54 6.62
CA GLY A 507 -10.19 -0.49 6.68
C GLY A 507 -9.55 -0.11 5.35
N HIS A 508 -8.38 -0.68 5.07
CA HIS A 508 -7.52 -0.40 3.93
C HIS A 508 -8.14 -0.80 2.58
N MET A 509 -8.66 -2.01 2.51
CA MET A 509 -9.34 -2.55 1.34
C MET A 509 -10.86 -2.30 1.47
N LEU A 510 -11.30 -1.09 1.19
CA LEU A 510 -12.70 -0.68 1.39
C LEU A 510 -13.71 -1.54 0.62
N TYR A 511 -13.30 -2.10 -0.49
CA TYR A 511 -14.11 -2.92 -1.39
C TYR A 511 -14.39 -4.35 -0.90
N ILE A 512 -13.83 -4.76 0.25
CA ILE A 512 -14.21 -6.03 0.90
C ILE A 512 -15.51 -5.91 1.71
N ASP A 513 -15.81 -4.71 2.22
CA ASP A 513 -17.03 -4.40 2.96
C ASP A 513 -18.14 -3.99 1.97
N GLU A 514 -19.26 -4.70 1.98
CA GLU A 514 -20.33 -4.53 0.99
C GLU A 514 -20.90 -3.11 1.00
N LYS A 515 -21.13 -2.53 2.18
CA LYS A 515 -21.69 -1.19 2.33
C LYS A 515 -20.69 -0.11 1.87
N ALA A 516 -19.43 -0.27 2.25
CA ALA A 516 -18.37 0.65 1.85
C ALA A 516 -18.12 0.58 0.35
N HIS A 517 -18.14 -0.62 -0.26
CA HIS A 517 -17.95 -0.83 -1.68
C HIS A 517 -19.04 -0.15 -2.51
N GLY A 518 -20.32 -0.33 -2.15
CA GLY A 518 -21.43 0.34 -2.83
C GLY A 518 -21.40 1.87 -2.73
N LYS A 519 -20.86 2.44 -1.63
CA LYS A 519 -20.60 3.88 -1.51
C LYS A 519 -19.42 4.30 -2.38
N LEU A 520 -18.33 3.53 -2.38
CA LEU A 520 -17.11 3.79 -3.15
C LEU A 520 -17.42 3.84 -4.66
N HIS A 521 -18.20 2.89 -5.17
CA HIS A 521 -18.64 2.88 -6.56
C HIS A 521 -19.31 4.21 -6.95
N LYS A 522 -20.26 4.69 -6.15
CA LYS A 522 -20.96 5.96 -6.40
C LYS A 522 -20.03 7.17 -6.34
N ASP A 523 -19.13 7.21 -5.37
CA ASP A 523 -18.19 8.32 -5.21
C ASP A 523 -17.21 8.38 -6.39
N VAL A 524 -16.72 7.23 -6.87
CA VAL A 524 -15.83 7.13 -8.04
C VAL A 524 -16.58 7.48 -9.34
N ASP A 525 -17.81 6.99 -9.52
CA ASP A 525 -18.64 7.33 -10.70
C ASP A 525 -18.88 8.85 -10.77
N ASN A 526 -19.29 9.46 -9.66
CA ASN A 526 -19.49 10.90 -9.57
C ASN A 526 -18.19 11.69 -9.84
N PHE A 527 -17.06 11.22 -9.31
CA PHE A 527 -15.77 11.85 -9.51
C PHE A 527 -15.34 11.81 -10.97
N ILE A 528 -15.40 10.66 -11.63
CA ILE A 528 -15.05 10.51 -13.04
C ILE A 528 -15.96 11.40 -13.89
N ASN A 529 -17.29 11.31 -13.73
CA ASN A 529 -18.26 12.08 -14.52
C ASN A 529 -18.12 13.61 -14.31
N SER A 530 -17.64 14.07 -13.16
CA SER A 530 -17.45 15.50 -12.87
C SER A 530 -16.07 16.06 -13.26
N SER A 531 -15.12 15.18 -13.65
CA SER A 531 -13.71 15.58 -13.86
C SER A 531 -13.31 15.78 -15.32
N TYR A 532 -14.22 15.55 -16.24
CA TYR A 532 -14.04 15.91 -17.66
C TYR A 532 -15.38 16.39 -18.26
N THR A 533 -15.28 17.26 -19.23
CA THR A 533 -16.45 17.72 -20.03
C THR A 533 -16.38 17.09 -21.41
N HIS A 534 -17.51 16.59 -21.89
CA HIS A 534 -17.63 16.05 -23.26
C HIS A 534 -17.58 17.16 -24.31
#